data_804f2ab1bb6bfd40581af5ecff14ea2a
#
_entry.id   804f2ab1bb6bfd40581af5ecff14ea2a
#
_cell.length_a   1.000
_cell.length_b   1.000
_cell.length_c   1.000
_cell.angle_alpha   90.00
_cell.angle_beta   90.00
_cell.angle_gamma   90.00
#
_symmetry.space_group_name_H-M   'P 1'
#
loop_
_entity.id
_entity.type
_entity.pdbx_description
1 polymer ?
#
loop_
_entity_poly.entity_id
_entity_poly.type
_entity_poly.pdbx_seq_one_letter_code
_entity_poly.pdbx_strand_id
1 'polypeptide(L)'
;MAISDASHASSSTGYAIEGTMVLMVEDRVSSLTAGIVNAKVLNSRCHVFWANSMKAIRISHSTSHAESLGMYDVSLQAEQLAMRLTELTSPTQLDLKDLIRIEKAGNYDLPIDVLCDCNDVLELVTGKKGVPQDKSQRLIILSLRERRLMGRSGFHIHIR
;
A
#
# COMPACT_ATOMS: atom_id res chain seq x y z
N MET A 1 -3.20 0.93 8.22
CA MET A 1 -1.76 0.89 7.87
C MET A 1 -1.46 -0.41 7.14
N ALA A 2 -0.73 -0.36 6.05
CA ALA A 2 -0.32 -1.51 5.26
C ALA A 2 1.22 -1.55 5.17
N ILE A 3 1.81 -2.73 5.25
CA ILE A 3 3.25 -2.93 5.25
C ILE A 3 3.57 -4.01 4.23
N SER A 4 4.55 -3.76 3.36
CA SER A 4 5.12 -4.76 2.47
C SER A 4 6.62 -4.85 2.65
N ASP A 5 7.13 -6.05 2.46
CA ASP A 5 8.55 -6.37 2.37
C ASP A 5 8.71 -7.48 1.32
N ALA A 6 9.65 -7.35 0.42
CA ALA A 6 9.87 -8.34 -0.61
C ALA A 6 11.34 -8.71 -0.74
N SER A 7 11.63 -9.99 -0.70
CA SER A 7 12.96 -10.49 -1.00
C SER A 7 13.05 -10.91 -2.47
N HIS A 8 13.99 -10.35 -3.21
CA HIS A 8 14.31 -10.86 -4.53
C HIS A 8 14.95 -12.24 -4.40
N ALA A 9 14.24 -13.27 -4.86
CA ALA A 9 14.73 -14.63 -4.74
C ALA A 9 15.95 -14.82 -5.63
N SER A 10 17.08 -15.12 -5.01
CA SER A 10 18.23 -15.72 -5.68
C SER A 10 17.96 -17.18 -6.11
N SER A 11 16.73 -17.64 -6.04
CA SER A 11 16.33 -18.98 -6.42
C SER A 11 16.34 -19.14 -7.94
N SER A 12 16.68 -20.34 -8.40
CA SER A 12 16.65 -20.74 -9.82
C SER A 12 15.32 -20.50 -10.55
N THR A 13 14.29 -20.08 -9.83
CA THR A 13 12.94 -19.84 -10.36
C THR A 13 12.65 -18.37 -10.67
N GLY A 14 13.49 -17.42 -10.27
CA GLY A 14 13.32 -15.98 -10.54
C GLY A 14 12.13 -15.30 -9.88
N TYR A 15 11.41 -16.00 -8.96
CA TYR A 15 10.29 -15.42 -8.22
C TYR A 15 10.76 -14.84 -6.89
N ALA A 16 10.22 -13.69 -6.54
CA ALA A 16 10.39 -13.09 -5.22
C ALA A 16 9.50 -13.78 -4.17
N ILE A 17 9.82 -13.59 -2.90
CA ILE A 17 8.91 -13.88 -1.79
C ILE A 17 8.42 -12.53 -1.28
N GLU A 18 7.12 -12.38 -1.17
CA GLU A 18 6.46 -11.17 -0.69
C GLU A 18 5.86 -11.43 0.68
N GLY A 19 6.19 -10.58 1.64
CA GLY A 19 5.53 -10.48 2.93
C GLY A 19 4.64 -9.24 2.96
N THR A 20 3.37 -9.41 3.30
CA THR A 20 2.40 -8.31 3.32
C THR A 20 1.56 -8.37 4.58
N MET A 21 1.24 -7.21 5.15
CA MET A 21 0.45 -7.11 6.37
C MET A 21 -0.44 -5.88 6.33
N VAL A 22 -1.70 -6.03 6.74
CA VAL A 22 -2.64 -4.92 6.92
C VAL A 22 -3.05 -4.86 8.38
N LEU A 23 -2.86 -3.68 8.96
CA LEU A 23 -3.08 -3.40 10.37
C LEU A 23 -4.07 -2.25 10.54
N MET A 24 -4.96 -2.35 11.52
CA MET A 24 -5.62 -1.17 12.09
C MET A 24 -4.77 -0.68 13.26
N VAL A 25 -4.42 0.59 13.27
CA VAL A 25 -3.56 1.21 14.27
C VAL A 25 -4.38 2.26 15.01
N GLU A 26 -4.22 2.33 16.33
CA GLU A 26 -4.87 3.35 17.15
C GLU A 26 -4.39 4.75 16.70
N ASP A 27 -5.34 5.68 16.51
CA ASP A 27 -5.08 7.00 15.94
C ASP A 27 -4.18 7.85 16.86
N ARG A 28 -2.89 7.76 16.61
CA ARG A 28 -1.86 8.70 17.09
C ARG A 28 -0.99 9.20 15.94
N VAL A 29 -1.49 9.07 14.73
CA VAL A 29 -0.74 9.18 13.47
C VAL A 29 -0.63 10.62 12.96
N SER A 30 -1.08 11.63 13.71
CA SER A 30 -0.85 13.04 13.36
C SER A 30 0.63 13.43 13.21
N SER A 31 1.55 12.55 13.61
CA SER A 31 3.00 12.73 13.41
C SER A 31 3.56 12.09 12.13
N LEU A 32 2.81 11.25 11.42
CA LEU A 32 3.24 10.65 10.14
C LEU A 32 3.22 11.65 8.97
N THR A 33 2.51 12.76 9.11
CA THR A 33 2.48 13.84 8.10
C THR A 33 3.84 14.48 7.83
N ALA A 34 4.84 14.22 8.67
CA ALA A 34 6.20 14.76 8.52
C ALA A 34 7.17 13.86 7.73
N GLY A 35 6.71 12.74 7.17
CA GLY A 35 7.56 11.84 6.35
C GLY A 35 8.59 11.03 7.13
N ILE A 36 8.58 11.10 8.46
CA ILE A 36 9.47 10.33 9.33
C ILE A 36 8.59 9.48 10.25
N VAL A 37 8.66 8.17 10.08
CA VAL A 37 8.05 7.23 11.03
C VAL A 37 8.82 7.33 12.34
N ASN A 38 8.28 8.09 13.29
CA ASN A 38 8.90 8.20 14.60
C ASN A 38 8.69 6.87 15.37
N ALA A 39 9.72 6.37 16.04
CA ALA A 39 9.68 5.13 16.85
C ALA A 39 8.50 5.09 17.84
N LYS A 40 7.95 6.23 18.25
CA LYS A 40 6.75 6.31 19.08
C LYS A 40 5.47 5.76 18.41
N VAL A 41 5.39 5.78 17.08
CA VAL A 41 4.25 5.23 16.33
C VAL A 41 4.25 3.71 16.37
N LEU A 42 5.43 3.10 16.44
CA LEU A 42 5.59 1.64 16.53
C LEU A 42 5.10 1.05 17.86
N ASN A 43 4.85 1.86 18.87
CA ASN A 43 4.32 1.43 20.18
C ASN A 43 2.80 1.63 20.31
N SER A 44 2.10 1.95 19.22
CA SER A 44 0.65 2.05 19.21
C SER A 44 0.00 0.66 19.25
N ARG A 45 -1.16 0.56 19.87
CA ARG A 45 -1.97 -0.66 19.79
C ARG A 45 -2.35 -0.89 18.32
N CYS A 46 -2.20 -2.12 17.87
CA CYS A 46 -2.61 -2.48 16.53
C CYS A 46 -3.41 -3.78 16.55
N HIS A 47 -4.28 -3.91 15.58
CA HIS A 47 -5.01 -5.15 15.29
C HIS A 47 -4.62 -5.62 13.89
N VAL A 48 -4.15 -6.87 13.78
CA VAL A 48 -3.79 -7.46 12.51
C VAL A 48 -5.06 -7.95 11.83
N PHE A 49 -5.41 -7.36 10.70
CA PHE A 49 -6.54 -7.81 9.88
C PHE A 49 -6.13 -8.88 8.88
N TRP A 50 -4.94 -8.72 8.33
CA TRP A 50 -4.46 -9.61 7.30
C TRP A 50 -2.94 -9.65 7.32
N ALA A 51 -2.39 -10.86 7.18
CA ALA A 51 -0.97 -11.08 7.02
C ALA A 51 -0.76 -12.26 6.08
N ASN A 52 0.16 -12.12 5.15
CA ASN A 52 0.49 -13.16 4.20
C ASN A 52 1.98 -13.14 3.87
N SER A 53 2.52 -14.32 3.59
CA SER A 53 3.84 -14.49 3.00
C SER A 53 3.72 -15.51 1.89
N MET A 54 3.95 -15.07 0.66
CA MET A 54 3.73 -15.90 -0.51
C MET A 54 4.80 -15.68 -1.57
N LYS A 55 4.96 -16.67 -2.42
CA LYS A 55 5.74 -16.52 -3.64
C LYS A 55 5.02 -15.56 -4.58
N ALA A 56 5.74 -14.55 -5.09
CA ALA A 56 5.19 -13.62 -6.06
C ALA A 56 4.60 -14.37 -7.28
N ILE A 57 3.43 -13.96 -7.72
CA ILE A 57 2.77 -14.54 -8.90
C ILE A 57 3.56 -14.20 -10.17
N ARG A 58 4.27 -13.07 -10.16
CA ARG A 58 5.04 -12.58 -11.31
C ARG A 58 6.54 -12.68 -11.05
N ILE A 59 7.29 -12.94 -12.10
CA ILE A 59 8.76 -12.90 -12.05
C ILE A 59 9.18 -11.45 -11.87
N SER A 60 10.00 -11.20 -10.85
CA SER A 60 10.62 -9.90 -10.63
C SER A 60 12.01 -9.88 -11.26
N HIS A 61 12.32 -8.79 -11.97
CA HIS A 61 13.61 -8.62 -12.64
C HIS A 61 14.63 -7.87 -11.79
N SER A 62 14.21 -7.34 -10.65
CA SER A 62 15.05 -6.62 -9.69
C SER A 62 14.39 -6.57 -8.31
N THR A 63 15.17 -6.25 -7.28
CA THR A 63 14.65 -6.02 -5.93
C THR A 63 13.59 -4.92 -5.94
N SER A 64 13.85 -3.79 -6.61
CA SER A 64 12.88 -2.69 -6.73
C SER A 64 11.58 -3.12 -7.42
N HIS A 65 11.64 -4.06 -8.38
CA HIS A 65 10.44 -4.60 -9.02
C HIS A 65 9.66 -5.50 -8.04
N ALA A 66 10.34 -6.35 -7.28
CA ALA A 66 9.70 -7.19 -6.24
C ALA A 66 9.01 -6.33 -5.18
N GLU A 67 9.71 -5.31 -4.67
CA GLU A 67 9.15 -4.36 -3.71
C GLU A 67 7.93 -3.60 -4.27
N SER A 68 7.98 -3.21 -5.54
CA SER A 68 6.84 -2.56 -6.21
C SER A 68 5.62 -3.48 -6.28
N LEU A 69 5.82 -4.78 -6.51
CA LEU A 69 4.75 -5.79 -6.52
C LEU A 69 4.13 -5.93 -5.13
N GLY A 70 4.96 -6.16 -4.09
CA GLY A 70 4.48 -6.29 -2.71
C GLY A 70 3.73 -5.04 -2.24
N MET A 71 4.24 -3.85 -2.56
CA MET A 71 3.58 -2.60 -2.25
C MET A 71 2.22 -2.45 -2.96
N TYR A 72 2.15 -2.86 -4.22
CA TYR A 72 0.90 -2.83 -4.98
C TYR A 72 -0.14 -3.78 -4.39
N ASP A 73 0.26 -5.02 -4.09
CA ASP A 73 -0.64 -6.05 -3.57
C ASP A 73 -1.16 -5.68 -2.18
N VAL A 74 -0.31 -5.18 -1.28
CA VAL A 74 -0.76 -4.74 0.05
C VAL A 74 -1.66 -3.51 -0.03
N SER A 75 -1.44 -2.62 -1.00
CA SER A 75 -2.31 -1.46 -1.24
C SER A 75 -3.71 -1.89 -1.63
N LEU A 76 -3.85 -2.89 -2.52
CA LEU A 76 -5.14 -3.46 -2.90
C LEU A 76 -5.89 -4.05 -1.71
N GLN A 77 -5.20 -4.81 -0.86
CA GLN A 77 -5.80 -5.42 0.33
C GLN A 77 -6.26 -4.35 1.34
N ALA A 78 -5.46 -3.30 1.53
CA ALA A 78 -5.81 -2.19 2.40
C ALA A 78 -7.03 -1.40 1.91
N GLU A 79 -7.13 -1.15 0.60
CA GLU A 79 -8.30 -0.50 -0.01
C GLU A 79 -9.56 -1.34 0.14
N GLN A 80 -9.48 -2.64 -0.11
CA GLN A 80 -10.62 -3.54 0.09
C GLN A 80 -11.09 -3.55 1.53
N LEU A 81 -10.16 -3.57 2.50
CA LEU A 81 -10.51 -3.49 3.91
C LEU A 81 -11.13 -2.15 4.27
N ALA A 82 -10.54 -1.04 3.81
CA ALA A 82 -11.06 0.31 4.05
C ALA A 82 -12.47 0.46 3.49
N MET A 83 -12.75 -0.06 2.30
CA MET A 83 -14.07 -0.10 1.70
C MET A 83 -15.08 -0.85 2.58
N ARG A 84 -14.71 -2.05 3.06
CA ARG A 84 -15.57 -2.86 3.94
C ARG A 84 -15.84 -2.16 5.28
N LEU A 85 -14.84 -1.51 5.84
CA LEU A 85 -15.01 -0.74 7.06
C LEU A 85 -15.92 0.47 6.84
N THR A 86 -15.75 1.21 5.74
CA THR A 86 -16.64 2.32 5.36
C THR A 86 -18.09 1.84 5.19
N GLU A 87 -18.31 0.68 4.56
CA GLU A 87 -19.64 0.08 4.43
C GLU A 87 -20.26 -0.27 5.80
N LEU A 88 -19.46 -0.81 6.72
CA LEU A 88 -19.91 -1.22 8.05
C LEU A 88 -20.16 -0.03 9.00
N THR A 89 -19.38 1.06 8.84
CA THR A 89 -19.48 2.25 9.69
C THR A 89 -20.47 3.30 9.18
N SER A 90 -20.91 3.14 7.92
CA SER A 90 -21.87 4.06 7.32
C SER A 90 -23.20 4.06 8.08
N PRO A 91 -23.73 5.24 8.45
CA PRO A 91 -25.01 5.34 9.12
C PRO A 91 -26.20 4.95 8.24
N THR A 92 -25.99 4.89 6.93
CA THR A 92 -26.98 4.50 5.92
C THR A 92 -26.47 3.31 5.13
N GLN A 93 -27.39 2.46 4.68
CA GLN A 93 -27.02 1.36 3.79
C GLN A 93 -26.53 1.95 2.45
N LEU A 94 -25.28 1.66 2.12
CA LEU A 94 -24.68 2.09 0.85
C LEU A 94 -25.15 1.18 -0.27
N ASP A 95 -25.52 1.76 -1.40
CA ASP A 95 -25.81 1.02 -2.62
C ASP A 95 -24.53 0.81 -3.45
N LEU A 96 -24.61 -0.02 -4.50
CA LEU A 96 -23.47 -0.30 -5.38
C LEU A 96 -22.89 0.96 -6.04
N LYS A 97 -23.73 1.97 -6.32
CA LYS A 97 -23.30 3.22 -6.96
C LYS A 97 -22.49 4.07 -5.97
N ASP A 98 -22.91 4.08 -4.71
CA ASP A 98 -22.19 4.76 -3.64
C ASP A 98 -20.82 4.12 -3.41
N LEU A 99 -20.75 2.78 -3.35
CA LEU A 99 -19.49 2.05 -3.21
C LEU A 99 -18.53 2.34 -4.39
N ILE A 100 -19.02 2.32 -5.62
CA ILE A 100 -18.21 2.68 -6.81
C ILE A 100 -17.73 4.14 -6.73
N ARG A 101 -18.56 5.05 -6.23
CA ARG A 101 -18.18 6.46 -6.07
C ARG A 101 -17.10 6.64 -5.02
N ILE A 102 -17.24 5.97 -3.87
CA ILE A 102 -16.24 5.97 -2.79
C ILE A 102 -14.90 5.42 -3.29
N GLU A 103 -14.93 4.27 -3.96
CA GLU A 103 -13.74 3.64 -4.54
C GLU A 103 -13.02 4.58 -5.54
N LYS A 104 -13.76 5.14 -6.50
CA LYS A 104 -13.18 6.06 -7.50
C LYS A 104 -12.65 7.35 -6.92
N ALA A 105 -13.26 7.83 -5.83
CA ALA A 105 -12.82 9.05 -5.16
C ALA A 105 -11.74 8.80 -4.10
N GLY A 106 -11.53 7.56 -3.68
CA GLY A 106 -10.64 7.21 -2.55
C GLY A 106 -11.12 7.77 -1.20
N ASN A 107 -12.42 8.05 -1.08
CA ASN A 107 -13.00 8.67 0.12
C ASN A 107 -13.41 7.61 1.14
N TYR A 108 -12.43 6.91 1.68
CA TYR A 108 -12.64 5.96 2.75
C TYR A 108 -12.72 6.67 4.11
N ASP A 109 -13.51 6.13 5.05
CA ASP A 109 -13.63 6.68 6.40
C ASP A 109 -12.31 6.59 7.19
N LEU A 110 -11.47 5.62 6.83
CA LEU A 110 -10.17 5.43 7.46
C LEU A 110 -9.04 5.71 6.47
N PRO A 111 -8.04 6.51 6.84
CA PRO A 111 -6.88 6.74 6.01
C PRO A 111 -6.05 5.45 5.84
N ILE A 112 -5.46 5.29 4.67
CA ILE A 112 -4.59 4.17 4.33
C ILE A 112 -3.16 4.66 4.28
N ASP A 113 -2.35 4.26 5.27
CA ASP A 113 -0.91 4.49 5.27
C ASP A 113 -0.19 3.22 4.78
N VAL A 114 0.59 3.35 3.72
CA VAL A 114 1.41 2.27 3.16
C VAL A 114 2.88 2.53 3.51
N LEU A 115 3.49 1.57 4.17
CA LEU A 115 4.90 1.61 4.54
C LEU A 115 5.72 0.70 3.62
N CYS A 116 6.79 1.24 3.08
CA CYS A 116 7.78 0.51 2.28
C CYS A 116 9.17 0.90 2.77
N ASP A 117 10.11 -0.03 2.86
CA ASP A 117 11.50 0.23 3.23
C ASP A 117 12.39 0.53 2.01
N CYS A 118 11.89 0.34 0.80
CA CYS A 118 12.60 0.58 -0.44
C CYS A 118 12.50 2.03 -0.92
N ASN A 119 13.57 2.81 -0.69
CA ASN A 119 13.64 4.21 -1.13
C ASN A 119 13.47 4.36 -2.65
N ASP A 120 14.00 3.43 -3.45
CA ASP A 120 13.87 3.44 -4.90
C ASP A 120 12.39 3.42 -5.34
N VAL A 121 11.59 2.55 -4.74
CA VAL A 121 10.16 2.46 -5.04
C VAL A 121 9.45 3.74 -4.65
N LEU A 122 9.79 4.31 -3.49
CA LEU A 122 9.21 5.58 -3.08
C LEU A 122 9.55 6.71 -4.06
N GLU A 123 10.80 6.83 -4.51
CA GLU A 123 11.20 7.84 -5.49
C GLU A 123 10.49 7.66 -6.83
N LEU A 124 10.28 6.40 -7.25
CA LEU A 124 9.47 6.09 -8.42
C LEU A 124 8.01 6.50 -8.24
N VAL A 125 7.39 6.17 -7.11
CA VAL A 125 5.97 6.47 -6.85
C VAL A 125 5.74 7.97 -6.59
N THR A 126 6.67 8.66 -5.95
CA THR A 126 6.58 10.11 -5.73
C THR A 126 6.89 10.94 -6.97
N GLY A 127 7.42 10.33 -8.02
CA GLY A 127 7.79 11.02 -9.25
C GLY A 127 9.16 11.71 -9.22
N LYS A 128 9.95 11.49 -8.16
CA LYS A 128 11.34 11.97 -8.09
C LYS A 128 12.24 11.28 -9.12
N LYS A 129 11.95 10.03 -9.42
CA LYS A 129 12.57 9.28 -10.53
C LYS A 129 11.58 9.13 -11.68
N GLY A 130 12.11 9.01 -12.90
CA GLY A 130 11.33 8.66 -14.09
C GLY A 130 10.67 7.28 -13.97
N VAL A 131 9.70 7.00 -14.82
CA VAL A 131 9.06 5.68 -14.87
C VAL A 131 10.04 4.61 -15.35
N PRO A 132 9.99 3.37 -14.81
CA PRO A 132 10.84 2.27 -15.24
C PRO A 132 10.66 1.94 -16.72
N GLN A 133 11.72 1.41 -17.34
CA GLN A 133 11.66 0.92 -18.73
C GLN A 133 10.91 -0.40 -18.83
N ASP A 134 11.02 -1.26 -17.81
CA ASP A 134 10.25 -2.50 -17.75
C ASP A 134 8.74 -2.21 -17.74
N LYS A 135 8.02 -2.83 -18.66
CA LYS A 135 6.60 -2.57 -18.89
C LYS A 135 5.74 -2.96 -17.69
N SER A 136 6.04 -4.08 -17.03
CA SER A 136 5.26 -4.58 -15.91
C SER A 136 5.45 -3.71 -14.69
N GLN A 137 6.68 -3.36 -14.35
CA GLN A 137 6.98 -2.44 -13.26
C GLN A 137 6.42 -1.05 -13.53
N ARG A 138 6.49 -0.57 -14.78
CA ARG A 138 5.92 0.73 -15.18
C ARG A 138 4.43 0.80 -14.86
N LEU A 139 3.66 -0.22 -15.22
CA LEU A 139 2.21 -0.24 -14.97
C LEU A 139 1.89 -0.22 -13.48
N ILE A 140 2.66 -0.95 -12.67
CA ILE A 140 2.54 -0.97 -11.22
C ILE A 140 2.82 0.42 -10.64
N ILE A 141 3.93 1.04 -11.01
CA ILE A 141 4.31 2.37 -10.53
C ILE A 141 3.29 3.44 -10.93
N LEU A 142 2.78 3.40 -12.16
CA LEU A 142 1.74 4.33 -12.61
C LEU A 142 0.45 4.14 -11.81
N SER A 143 0.05 2.91 -11.54
CA SER A 143 -1.13 2.63 -10.70
C SER A 143 -0.95 3.13 -9.27
N LEU A 144 0.23 2.93 -8.65
CA LEU A 144 0.53 3.48 -7.32
C LEU A 144 0.56 5.01 -7.29
N ARG A 145 1.08 5.66 -8.36
CA ARG A 145 1.02 7.12 -8.51
C ARG A 145 -0.41 7.63 -8.58
N GLU A 146 -1.26 6.96 -9.38
CA GLU A 146 -2.68 7.31 -9.52
C GLU A 146 -3.40 7.21 -8.18
N ARG A 147 -3.22 6.11 -7.44
CA ARG A 147 -3.79 5.92 -6.09
C ARG A 147 -3.38 7.03 -5.13
N ARG A 148 -2.09 7.37 -5.11
CA ARG A 148 -1.58 8.47 -4.30
C ARG A 148 -2.21 9.82 -4.69
N LEU A 149 -2.47 10.07 -5.97
CA LEU A 149 -3.07 11.31 -6.45
C LEU A 149 -4.59 11.34 -6.19
N MET A 150 -5.27 10.23 -6.34
CA MET A 150 -6.71 10.11 -6.06
C MET A 150 -7.02 10.14 -4.58
N GLY A 151 -6.19 9.53 -3.77
CA GLY A 151 -6.32 9.48 -2.31
C GLY A 151 -6.07 10.83 -1.63
N ARG A 152 -6.57 11.93 -2.19
CA ARG A 152 -6.38 13.30 -1.70
C ARG A 152 -6.68 13.52 -0.23
N SER A 153 -7.42 12.63 0.41
CA SER A 153 -7.78 12.71 1.82
C SER A 153 -7.30 11.54 2.69
N GLY A 154 -6.79 10.44 2.14
CA GLY A 154 -6.56 9.27 2.97
C GLY A 154 -5.55 8.22 2.51
N PHE A 155 -4.91 8.35 1.33
CA PHE A 155 -3.90 7.37 0.92
C PHE A 155 -2.50 7.98 0.97
N HIS A 156 -1.69 7.54 1.91
CA HIS A 156 -0.34 8.04 2.15
C HIS A 156 0.68 6.92 2.00
N ILE A 157 1.83 7.25 1.40
CA ILE A 157 2.95 6.32 1.24
C ILE A 157 4.13 6.87 2.01
N HIS A 158 4.72 6.06 2.88
CA HIS A 158 5.82 6.43 3.75
C HIS A 158 7.01 5.48 3.59
N ILE A 159 8.20 5.96 3.91
CA ILE A 159 9.40 5.13 4.10
C ILE A 159 9.53 4.80 5.59
N ARG A 160 9.95 3.57 5.85
CA ARG A 160 10.39 3.12 7.16
C ARG A 160 11.85 3.50 7.41
#